data_971aa8754954b18f20d21e31ad550a36
#
_entry.id   971aa8754954b18f20d21e31ad550a36
#
_cell.length_a   1.000
_cell.length_b   1.000
_cell.length_c   1.000
_cell.angle_alpha   90.00
_cell.angle_beta   90.00
_cell.angle_gamma   90.00
#
_symmetry.space_group_name_H-M   'P 1'
#
loop_
_entity.id
_entity.type
_entity.pdbx_description
1 polymer ?
#
loop_
_entity_poly.entity_id
_entity_poly.type
_entity_poly.pdbx_seq_one_letter_code
_entity_poly.pdbx_strand_id
1 'polypeptide(L)'
;EKSTLLPTAQLSVTASAGTEKTNLAQNGTPAPEQKKTVDCAALQQDLFIDLKEVVKAGCTPSEAQIAKLMDNPVGNFVAVFFQYDYTQFKGPRIDTKVVHKLQIIPMFPISLGSDWNLINRFVFPFLSVPVNKGFGKCMGAAPGSILASCPNFPSLLADPFDRTTGFSDLTYVGLASPKKPIKIESTGGSVIWGVGPTSMFPTASQDVLGTGKFSLGPSAVAGYLGREWLFGIFPQHWWSVGGTSKRADVNLTNIQYFLYYVPPWDSKAQWRIGMSPTI
;
A
#
# COMPACT_ATOMS: atom_id res chain seq x y z
N GLU A 1 2.03 -27.01 19.09
CA GLU A 1 3.24 -26.20 19.33
C GLU A 1 3.14 -24.93 18.47
N LYS A 2 3.04 -23.79 19.14
CA LYS A 2 2.84 -22.49 18.49
C LYS A 2 4.14 -22.02 17.85
N SER A 3 4.13 -21.81 16.53
CA SER A 3 5.16 -21.06 15.83
C SER A 3 5.03 -19.59 16.23
N THR A 4 6.07 -19.04 16.87
CA THR A 4 6.09 -17.64 17.29
C THR A 4 6.56 -16.80 16.10
N LEU A 5 5.63 -16.10 15.46
CA LEU A 5 5.95 -15.05 14.49
C LEU A 5 6.45 -13.83 15.26
N LEU A 6 7.69 -13.42 15.03
CA LEU A 6 8.21 -12.16 15.54
C LEU A 6 7.70 -11.00 14.67
N PRO A 7 7.47 -9.81 15.24
CA PRO A 7 6.92 -8.70 14.51
C PRO A 7 7.83 -8.25 13.36
N THR A 8 7.23 -7.96 12.22
CA THR A 8 7.88 -7.42 11.02
C THR A 8 8.23 -5.95 11.27
N ALA A 9 9.51 -5.60 11.19
CA ALA A 9 9.92 -4.20 11.17
C ALA A 9 9.71 -3.64 9.76
N GLN A 10 8.87 -2.62 9.63
CA GLN A 10 8.63 -1.90 8.38
C GLN A 10 9.44 -0.62 8.37
N LEU A 11 10.31 -0.49 7.38
CA LEU A 11 11.03 0.75 7.10
C LEU A 11 10.36 1.42 5.89
N SER A 12 9.68 2.54 6.11
CA SER A 12 9.06 3.34 5.03
C SER A 12 10.06 4.40 4.58
N VAL A 13 10.51 4.33 3.34
CA VAL A 13 11.31 5.39 2.72
C VAL A 13 10.41 6.22 1.83
N THR A 14 10.26 7.50 2.14
CA THR A 14 9.47 8.45 1.36
C THR A 14 10.29 8.99 0.20
N ALA A 15 9.80 8.84 -1.02
CA ALA A 15 10.39 9.45 -2.21
C ALA A 15 9.88 10.89 -2.37
N SER A 16 10.79 11.81 -2.70
CA SER A 16 10.53 13.23 -2.96
C SER A 16 9.72 13.41 -4.25
N ALA A 17 8.65 14.19 -4.20
CA ALA A 17 7.91 14.60 -5.39
C ALA A 17 8.71 15.66 -6.16
N GLY A 18 9.08 15.35 -7.41
CA GLY A 18 9.71 16.30 -8.32
C GLY A 18 8.72 17.38 -8.77
N THR A 19 9.06 18.63 -8.55
CA THR A 19 8.31 19.79 -9.06
C THR A 19 8.86 20.17 -10.43
N GLU A 20 8.06 19.96 -11.46
CA GLU A 20 8.34 20.45 -12.82
C GLU A 20 7.98 21.93 -12.92
N LYS A 21 8.98 22.78 -13.18
CA LYS A 21 8.79 24.21 -13.42
C LYS A 21 8.47 24.45 -14.89
N THR A 22 7.23 24.75 -15.21
CA THR A 22 6.84 25.27 -16.52
C THR A 22 6.92 26.80 -16.50
N ASN A 23 7.89 27.33 -17.24
CA ASN A 23 7.96 28.76 -17.58
C ASN A 23 6.99 29.05 -18.69
N LEU A 24 6.02 29.93 -18.47
CA LEU A 24 5.20 30.54 -19.52
C LEU A 24 5.43 32.04 -19.55
N ALA A 25 5.75 32.49 -20.76
CA ALA A 25 6.11 33.85 -21.10
C ALA A 25 4.93 34.84 -20.92
N GLN A 26 5.32 36.04 -20.49
CA GLN A 26 4.46 37.24 -20.38
C GLN A 26 4.14 37.82 -21.76
N ASN A 27 2.88 38.20 -21.94
CA ASN A 27 2.55 39.44 -22.67
C ASN A 27 1.06 39.79 -22.47
N GLY A 28 0.79 41.04 -22.10
CA GLY A 28 -0.55 41.65 -22.16
C GLY A 28 -1.04 42.22 -20.83
N THR A 29 -0.82 43.52 -20.64
CA THR A 29 -1.34 44.30 -19.52
C THR A 29 -2.85 44.53 -19.67
N PRO A 30 -3.65 44.16 -18.68
CA PRO A 30 -4.92 44.83 -18.34
C PRO A 30 -4.85 45.45 -16.95
N ALA A 31 -5.68 46.48 -16.74
CA ALA A 31 -5.80 47.34 -15.56
C ALA A 31 -5.89 46.60 -14.21
N PRO A 32 -5.57 47.26 -13.08
CA PRO A 32 -5.42 46.56 -11.80
C PRO A 32 -6.80 46.19 -11.23
N GLU A 33 -7.19 44.92 -11.42
CA GLU A 33 -8.17 44.28 -10.56
C GLU A 33 -7.58 44.19 -9.15
N GLN A 34 -8.29 44.73 -8.15
CA GLN A 34 -7.94 44.59 -6.75
C GLN A 34 -7.84 43.10 -6.38
N LYS A 35 -6.66 42.52 -6.49
CA LYS A 35 -6.34 41.19 -5.91
C LYS A 35 -6.69 41.24 -4.43
N LYS A 36 -7.77 40.58 -4.03
CA LYS A 36 -7.94 40.18 -2.62
C LYS A 36 -6.63 39.50 -2.22
N THR A 37 -5.88 40.12 -1.34
CA THR A 37 -4.68 39.52 -0.74
C THR A 37 -5.12 38.29 0.01
N VAL A 38 -4.88 37.12 -0.59
CA VAL A 38 -5.18 35.82 0.04
C VAL A 38 -4.16 35.64 1.17
N ASP A 39 -4.66 35.47 2.40
CA ASP A 39 -3.79 35.16 3.53
C ASP A 39 -3.33 33.68 3.44
N CYS A 40 -2.16 33.48 2.86
CA CYS A 40 -1.57 32.15 2.72
C CYS A 40 -1.25 31.50 4.07
N ALA A 41 -0.95 32.30 5.11
CA ALA A 41 -0.66 31.76 6.43
C ALA A 41 -1.92 31.12 7.07
N ALA A 42 -3.08 31.76 6.90
CA ALA A 42 -4.35 31.19 7.35
C ALA A 42 -4.70 29.88 6.59
N LEU A 43 -4.50 29.87 5.26
CA LEU A 43 -4.74 28.67 4.45
C LEU A 43 -3.78 27.51 4.81
N GLN A 44 -2.53 27.80 5.17
CA GLN A 44 -1.54 26.81 5.57
C GLN A 44 -1.80 26.20 6.95
N GLN A 45 -2.61 26.83 7.79
CA GLN A 45 -2.98 26.28 9.11
C GLN A 45 -4.07 25.20 9.02
N ASP A 46 -4.92 25.21 8.00
CA ASP A 46 -5.90 24.13 7.79
C ASP A 46 -5.21 22.90 7.16
N LEU A 47 -4.91 21.90 7.98
CA LEU A 47 -4.25 20.67 7.59
C LEU A 47 -5.09 19.77 6.67
N PHE A 48 -6.38 20.04 6.54
CA PHE A 48 -7.33 19.21 5.80
C PHE A 48 -7.96 19.94 4.61
N ILE A 49 -7.44 21.10 4.25
CA ILE A 49 -7.84 21.82 3.04
C ILE A 49 -7.40 21.05 1.78
N ASP A 50 -8.18 21.12 0.71
CA ASP A 50 -7.73 20.60 -0.58
C ASP A 50 -6.52 21.41 -1.07
N LEU A 51 -5.38 20.75 -1.26
CA LEU A 51 -4.15 21.42 -1.71
C LEU A 51 -4.33 22.13 -3.06
N LYS A 52 -5.29 21.71 -3.88
CA LYS A 52 -5.64 22.40 -5.14
C LYS A 52 -6.22 23.80 -4.86
N GLU A 53 -6.94 23.98 -3.76
CA GLU A 53 -7.45 25.30 -3.36
C GLU A 53 -6.31 26.21 -2.90
N VAL A 54 -5.34 25.67 -2.14
CA VAL A 54 -4.14 26.39 -1.71
C VAL A 54 -3.34 26.87 -2.93
N VAL A 55 -3.10 25.97 -3.91
CA VAL A 55 -2.36 26.29 -5.12
C VAL A 55 -3.12 27.28 -6.02
N LYS A 56 -4.46 27.13 -6.16
CA LYS A 56 -5.30 28.09 -6.92
C LYS A 56 -5.28 29.48 -6.31
N ALA A 57 -5.17 29.58 -4.99
CA ALA A 57 -5.03 30.84 -4.28
C ALA A 57 -3.64 31.49 -4.47
N GLY A 58 -2.71 30.83 -5.18
CA GLY A 58 -1.34 31.29 -5.39
C GLY A 58 -0.41 31.02 -4.22
N CYS A 59 -0.83 30.17 -3.26
CA CYS A 59 -0.08 29.82 -2.07
C CYS A 59 0.65 28.48 -2.25
N THR A 60 1.78 28.29 -1.56
CA THR A 60 2.46 26.99 -1.48
C THR A 60 1.90 26.19 -0.31
N PRO A 61 1.58 24.90 -0.48
CA PRO A 61 1.19 24.04 0.62
C PRO A 61 2.30 23.93 1.68
N SER A 62 1.92 23.87 2.96
CA SER A 62 2.85 23.64 4.05
C SER A 62 3.33 22.17 4.08
N GLU A 63 4.50 21.93 4.67
CA GLU A 63 5.02 20.56 4.87
C GLU A 63 4.04 19.68 5.65
N ALA A 64 3.37 20.25 6.65
CA ALA A 64 2.36 19.55 7.44
C ALA A 64 1.11 19.17 6.63
N GLN A 65 0.68 20.02 5.69
CA GLN A 65 -0.42 19.72 4.78
C GLN A 65 -0.04 18.60 3.80
N ILE A 66 1.17 18.64 3.25
CA ILE A 66 1.69 17.57 2.38
C ILE A 66 1.78 16.26 3.16
N ALA A 67 2.31 16.29 4.37
CA ALA A 67 2.40 15.13 5.23
C ALA A 67 1.04 14.51 5.53
N LYS A 68 0.02 15.34 5.83
CA LYS A 68 -1.36 14.88 6.04
C LYS A 68 -2.00 14.30 4.79
N LEU A 69 -1.70 14.85 3.62
CA LEU A 69 -2.16 14.27 2.36
C LEU A 69 -1.60 12.86 2.16
N MET A 70 -0.31 12.66 2.47
CA MET A 70 0.35 11.36 2.34
C MET A 70 -0.17 10.31 3.34
N ASP A 71 -0.70 10.73 4.48
CA ASP A 71 -1.34 9.84 5.45
C ASP A 71 -2.69 9.28 4.94
N ASN A 72 -3.27 9.90 3.94
CA ASN A 72 -4.58 9.51 3.42
C ASN A 72 -4.46 8.43 2.33
N PRO A 73 -4.76 7.15 2.60
CA PRO A 73 -4.66 6.08 1.61
C PRO A 73 -5.67 6.20 0.45
N VAL A 74 -6.61 7.13 0.52
CA VAL A 74 -7.59 7.47 -0.53
C VAL A 74 -7.45 8.93 -0.98
N GLY A 75 -6.28 9.53 -0.75
CA GLY A 75 -5.98 10.91 -1.10
C GLY A 75 -6.03 11.18 -2.61
N ASN A 76 -6.33 12.43 -2.97
CA ASN A 76 -6.39 12.87 -4.36
C ASN A 76 -5.01 13.31 -4.87
N PHE A 77 -4.04 12.41 -4.86
CA PHE A 77 -2.67 12.65 -5.34
C PHE A 77 -2.08 11.40 -5.99
N VAL A 78 -1.08 11.60 -6.83
CA VAL A 78 -0.29 10.51 -7.43
C VAL A 78 0.93 10.26 -6.56
N ALA A 79 1.14 9.00 -6.20
CA ALA A 79 2.30 8.59 -5.42
C ALA A 79 2.85 7.24 -5.85
N VAL A 80 4.12 7.03 -5.58
CA VAL A 80 4.74 5.70 -5.65
C VAL A 80 5.38 5.44 -4.30
N PHE A 81 4.90 4.40 -3.62
CA PHE A 81 5.46 3.98 -2.33
C PHE A 81 6.41 2.81 -2.55
N PHE A 82 7.49 2.80 -1.78
CA PHE A 82 8.40 1.68 -1.67
C PHE A 82 8.31 1.13 -0.24
N GLN A 83 7.97 -0.14 -0.13
CA GLN A 83 7.87 -0.82 1.15
C GLN A 83 8.83 -2.00 1.16
N TYR A 84 9.66 -2.08 2.18
CA TYR A 84 10.56 -3.21 2.38
C TYR A 84 10.23 -3.92 3.69
N ASP A 85 9.92 -5.21 3.59
CA ASP A 85 9.62 -6.07 4.73
C ASP A 85 10.74 -7.08 4.92
N TYR A 86 11.24 -7.16 6.14
CA TYR A 86 12.20 -8.14 6.59
C TYR A 86 11.53 -9.04 7.62
N THR A 87 11.36 -10.33 7.27
CA THR A 87 10.66 -11.29 8.13
C THR A 87 11.58 -12.44 8.48
N GLN A 88 11.72 -12.72 9.77
CA GLN A 88 12.47 -13.86 10.27
C GLN A 88 11.53 -14.99 10.69
N PHE A 89 11.87 -16.21 10.29
CA PHE A 89 11.22 -17.43 10.74
C PHE A 89 12.21 -18.26 11.54
N LYS A 90 11.80 -18.68 12.72
CA LYS A 90 12.58 -19.59 13.58
C LYS A 90 11.67 -20.70 14.08
N GLY A 91 12.13 -21.92 14.01
CA GLY A 91 11.40 -23.10 14.47
C GLY A 91 12.28 -24.04 15.30
N PRO A 92 11.70 -25.01 16.01
CA PRO A 92 12.44 -25.96 16.87
C PRO A 92 13.47 -26.81 16.13
N ARG A 93 13.29 -27.01 14.81
CA ARG A 93 14.13 -27.84 13.95
C ARG A 93 14.65 -27.11 12.71
N ILE A 94 14.50 -25.78 12.67
CA ILE A 94 14.87 -24.95 11.53
C ILE A 94 15.68 -23.78 12.05
N ASP A 95 16.90 -23.63 11.54
CA ASP A 95 17.69 -22.43 11.76
C ASP A 95 16.95 -21.18 11.28
N THR A 96 17.30 -20.04 11.81
CA THR A 96 16.69 -18.77 11.41
C THR A 96 16.73 -18.59 9.89
N LYS A 97 15.56 -18.49 9.28
CA LYS A 97 15.37 -18.22 7.86
C LYS A 97 14.79 -16.83 7.69
N VAL A 98 15.19 -16.16 6.62
CA VAL A 98 14.83 -14.76 6.35
C VAL A 98 14.12 -14.65 5.02
N VAL A 99 12.99 -13.96 5.02
CA VAL A 99 12.28 -13.50 3.82
C VAL A 99 12.49 -12.01 3.67
N HIS A 100 12.86 -11.60 2.46
CA HIS A 100 12.90 -10.22 2.04
C HIS A 100 11.77 -9.96 1.05
N LYS A 101 11.01 -8.89 1.25
CA LYS A 101 9.96 -8.48 0.34
C LYS A 101 10.08 -6.98 0.09
N LEU A 102 10.35 -6.61 -1.16
CA LEU A 102 10.28 -5.23 -1.64
C LEU A 102 8.98 -5.08 -2.43
N GLN A 103 8.20 -4.06 -2.13
CA GLN A 103 6.98 -3.74 -2.85
C GLN A 103 7.10 -2.34 -3.46
N ILE A 104 6.77 -2.22 -4.74
CA ILE A 104 6.60 -0.94 -5.43
C ILE A 104 5.10 -0.74 -5.60
N ILE A 105 4.59 0.37 -5.07
CA ILE A 105 3.15 0.59 -4.95
C ILE A 105 2.80 1.94 -5.59
N PRO A 106 2.63 2.00 -6.93
CA PRO A 106 2.05 3.16 -7.56
C PRO A 106 0.57 3.30 -7.20
N MET A 107 0.18 4.51 -6.87
CA MET A 107 -1.18 4.90 -6.55
C MET A 107 -1.55 6.19 -7.28
N PHE A 108 -2.73 6.22 -7.89
CA PHE A 108 -3.24 7.42 -8.55
C PHE A 108 -4.77 7.46 -8.55
N PRO A 109 -5.35 8.64 -8.33
CA PRO A 109 -6.79 8.85 -8.39
C PRO A 109 -7.26 9.14 -9.82
N ILE A 110 -8.43 8.61 -10.17
CA ILE A 110 -9.20 9.00 -11.35
C ILE A 110 -10.49 9.64 -10.86
N SER A 111 -10.80 10.85 -11.33
CA SER A 111 -12.01 11.56 -10.91
C SER A 111 -13.26 10.89 -11.49
N LEU A 112 -14.21 10.52 -10.66
CA LEU A 112 -15.53 10.03 -11.00
C LEU A 112 -16.59 11.12 -10.72
N GLY A 113 -16.66 12.12 -11.58
CA GLY A 113 -17.57 13.26 -11.42
C GLY A 113 -17.11 14.27 -10.37
N SER A 114 -18.04 15.00 -9.75
CA SER A 114 -17.77 16.09 -8.81
C SER A 114 -17.29 15.61 -7.44
N ASP A 115 -17.84 14.50 -6.94
CA ASP A 115 -17.76 14.13 -5.52
C ASP A 115 -16.96 12.87 -5.22
N TRP A 116 -16.64 12.07 -6.23
CA TRP A 116 -15.98 10.79 -6.08
C TRP A 116 -14.67 10.69 -6.84
N ASN A 117 -13.75 9.91 -6.31
CA ASN A 117 -12.54 9.43 -6.97
C ASN A 117 -12.54 7.90 -7.01
N LEU A 118 -11.98 7.34 -8.07
CA LEU A 118 -11.49 5.96 -8.10
C LEU A 118 -10.01 5.99 -7.80
N ILE A 119 -9.62 5.46 -6.67
CA ILE A 119 -8.23 5.32 -6.28
C ILE A 119 -7.71 4.00 -6.82
N ASN A 120 -6.75 4.08 -7.72
CA ASN A 120 -6.11 2.90 -8.30
C ASN A 120 -4.79 2.66 -7.58
N ARG A 121 -4.62 1.47 -7.02
CA ARG A 121 -3.41 1.05 -6.33
C ARG A 121 -2.94 -0.27 -6.91
N PHE A 122 -1.71 -0.30 -7.41
CA PHE A 122 -1.04 -1.51 -7.85
C PHE A 122 0.04 -1.87 -6.84
N VAL A 123 0.26 -3.16 -6.62
CA VAL A 123 1.33 -3.65 -5.75
C VAL A 123 2.18 -4.62 -6.56
N PHE A 124 3.43 -4.27 -6.79
CA PHE A 124 4.44 -5.08 -7.48
C PHE A 124 5.40 -5.64 -6.44
N PRO A 125 5.20 -6.89 -5.96
CA PRO A 125 6.08 -7.46 -4.96
C PRO A 125 7.27 -8.15 -5.60
N PHE A 126 8.45 -7.90 -5.05
CA PHE A 126 9.68 -8.62 -5.35
C PHE A 126 10.13 -9.36 -4.10
N LEU A 127 10.21 -10.69 -4.19
CA LEU A 127 10.45 -11.58 -3.06
C LEU A 127 11.81 -12.24 -3.16
N SER A 128 12.44 -12.45 -2.00
CA SER A 128 13.57 -13.37 -1.84
C SER A 128 13.28 -14.26 -0.65
N VAL A 129 12.92 -15.51 -0.93
CA VAL A 129 12.44 -16.48 0.06
C VAL A 129 13.38 -17.67 0.19
N PRO A 130 13.56 -18.23 1.39
CA PRO A 130 14.35 -19.43 1.62
C PRO A 130 13.52 -20.68 1.28
N VAL A 131 13.17 -20.84 0.00
CA VAL A 131 12.43 -22.00 -0.51
C VAL A 131 13.02 -22.37 -1.86
N ASN A 132 13.40 -23.64 -2.02
CA ASN A 132 13.92 -24.14 -3.26
C ASN A 132 12.86 -24.06 -4.38
N LYS A 133 13.20 -23.41 -5.50
CA LYS A 133 12.30 -23.23 -6.66
C LYS A 133 11.72 -24.55 -7.21
N GLY A 134 12.41 -25.64 -7.02
CA GLY A 134 11.96 -26.97 -7.44
C GLY A 134 10.65 -27.40 -6.80
N PHE A 135 10.34 -26.91 -5.58
CA PHE A 135 9.05 -27.16 -4.94
C PHE A 135 7.85 -26.58 -5.70
N GLY A 136 8.06 -25.59 -6.56
CA GLY A 136 6.98 -25.06 -7.40
C GLY A 136 6.29 -26.11 -8.25
N LYS A 137 7.05 -27.08 -8.74
CA LYS A 137 6.52 -28.21 -9.53
C LYS A 137 5.75 -29.22 -8.69
N CYS A 138 5.92 -29.19 -7.36
CA CYS A 138 5.24 -30.06 -6.41
C CYS A 138 3.97 -29.41 -5.84
N MET A 139 3.79 -28.09 -6.03
CA MET A 139 2.65 -27.36 -5.48
C MET A 139 1.36 -27.76 -6.20
N GLY A 140 0.40 -28.24 -5.43
CA GLY A 140 -0.89 -28.73 -5.95
C GLY A 140 -0.96 -30.26 -6.10
N ALA A 141 0.09 -30.99 -5.76
CA ALA A 141 0.01 -32.44 -5.63
C ALA A 141 -0.93 -32.83 -4.48
N ALA A 142 -1.81 -33.81 -4.72
CA ALA A 142 -2.68 -34.34 -3.68
C ALA A 142 -1.85 -34.92 -2.51
N PRO A 143 -2.33 -34.83 -1.27
CA PRO A 143 -1.69 -35.49 -0.14
C PRO A 143 -1.49 -36.97 -0.44
N GLY A 144 -0.25 -37.47 -0.26
CA GLY A 144 0.12 -38.86 -0.58
C GLY A 144 0.66 -39.10 -1.99
N SER A 145 0.47 -38.17 -2.94
CA SER A 145 1.01 -38.26 -4.30
C SER A 145 2.26 -37.37 -4.53
N ILE A 146 2.76 -36.71 -3.50
CA ILE A 146 3.87 -35.75 -3.58
C ILE A 146 5.13 -36.40 -4.17
N LEU A 147 5.47 -37.61 -3.74
CA LEU A 147 6.62 -38.37 -4.25
C LEU A 147 6.52 -38.69 -5.75
N ALA A 148 5.30 -38.99 -6.23
CA ALA A 148 5.07 -39.30 -7.63
C ALA A 148 4.96 -38.07 -8.53
N SER A 149 4.51 -36.95 -7.96
CA SER A 149 4.20 -35.70 -8.67
C SER A 149 5.35 -34.70 -8.62
N CYS A 150 6.36 -34.91 -7.77
CA CYS A 150 7.46 -34.00 -7.53
C CYS A 150 8.76 -34.54 -8.12
N PRO A 151 9.20 -34.08 -9.30
CA PRO A 151 10.48 -34.50 -9.90
C PRO A 151 11.63 -34.16 -8.94
N ASN A 152 12.56 -35.10 -8.79
CA ASN A 152 13.76 -34.96 -7.97
C ASN A 152 13.48 -34.65 -6.48
N PHE A 153 12.38 -35.17 -5.92
CA PHE A 153 12.00 -34.93 -4.52
C PHE A 153 13.13 -35.22 -3.51
N PRO A 154 13.95 -36.29 -3.65
CA PRO A 154 15.07 -36.52 -2.73
C PRO A 154 16.11 -35.39 -2.74
N SER A 155 16.43 -34.81 -3.89
CA SER A 155 17.39 -33.70 -3.98
C SER A 155 16.80 -32.38 -3.42
N LEU A 156 15.47 -32.18 -3.53
CA LEU A 156 14.81 -31.06 -2.92
C LEU A 156 14.80 -31.13 -1.37
N LEU A 157 14.75 -32.37 -0.82
CA LEU A 157 14.87 -32.59 0.61
C LEU A 157 16.30 -32.38 1.13
N ALA A 158 17.30 -32.57 0.29
CA ALA A 158 18.69 -32.32 0.67
C ALA A 158 18.98 -30.82 0.82
N ASP A 159 18.34 -29.95 0.01
CA ASP A 159 18.45 -28.51 0.12
C ASP A 159 17.07 -27.82 -0.05
N PRO A 160 16.19 -27.96 0.96
CA PRO A 160 14.84 -27.42 0.89
C PRO A 160 14.79 -25.89 0.98
N PHE A 161 15.84 -25.26 1.53
CA PHE A 161 15.93 -23.85 1.82
C PHE A 161 16.84 -23.07 0.86
N ASP A 162 17.15 -23.64 -0.32
CA ASP A 162 17.79 -22.89 -1.39
C ASP A 162 16.96 -21.63 -1.71
N ARG A 163 17.66 -20.51 -1.90
CA ARG A 163 17.00 -19.22 -2.00
C ARG A 163 16.44 -18.98 -3.39
N THR A 164 15.14 -18.69 -3.43
CA THR A 164 14.46 -18.25 -4.67
C THR A 164 14.13 -16.77 -4.58
N THR A 165 14.50 -16.05 -5.65
CA THR A 165 14.30 -14.60 -5.75
C THR A 165 13.59 -14.28 -7.08
N GLY A 166 12.63 -13.35 -7.05
CA GLY A 166 11.89 -12.92 -8.23
C GLY A 166 10.64 -12.13 -7.92
N PHE A 167 9.89 -11.81 -8.96
CA PHE A 167 8.58 -11.17 -8.82
C PHE A 167 7.53 -12.16 -8.33
N SER A 168 6.61 -11.66 -7.50
CA SER A 168 5.40 -12.35 -7.05
C SER A 168 4.18 -11.90 -7.84
N ASP A 169 3.00 -12.33 -7.41
CA ASP A 169 1.74 -11.98 -8.06
C ASP A 169 1.43 -10.50 -7.89
N LEU A 170 1.13 -9.82 -8.99
CA LEU A 170 0.66 -8.44 -9.02
C LEU A 170 -0.72 -8.36 -8.36
N THR A 171 -0.89 -7.39 -7.47
CA THR A 171 -2.21 -7.08 -6.89
C THR A 171 -2.67 -5.70 -7.34
N TYR A 172 -3.95 -5.61 -7.68
CA TYR A 172 -4.64 -4.36 -7.98
C TYR A 172 -5.78 -4.14 -6.98
N VAL A 173 -5.96 -2.89 -6.57
CA VAL A 173 -7.08 -2.44 -5.76
C VAL A 173 -7.65 -1.17 -6.38
N GLY A 174 -8.95 -1.17 -6.65
CA GLY A 174 -9.69 0.00 -7.08
C GLY A 174 -10.71 0.40 -6.01
N LEU A 175 -10.52 1.57 -5.38
CA LEU A 175 -11.42 2.06 -4.33
C LEU A 175 -12.19 3.29 -4.79
N ALA A 176 -13.51 3.21 -4.82
CA ALA A 176 -14.36 4.39 -4.89
C ALA A 176 -14.37 5.07 -3.51
N SER A 177 -13.98 6.33 -3.48
CA SER A 177 -13.86 7.11 -2.24
C SER A 177 -14.37 8.54 -2.47
N PRO A 178 -15.07 9.16 -1.50
CA PRO A 178 -15.44 10.56 -1.57
C PRO A 178 -14.20 11.47 -1.67
N LYS A 179 -14.28 12.50 -2.51
CA LYS A 179 -13.20 13.50 -2.63
C LYS A 179 -12.98 14.29 -1.35
N LYS A 180 -14.05 14.53 -0.62
CA LYS A 180 -14.02 15.27 0.65
C LYS A 180 -14.15 14.30 1.80
N PRO A 181 -13.18 14.27 2.72
CA PRO A 181 -13.31 13.49 3.95
C PRO A 181 -14.42 14.07 4.83
N ILE A 182 -14.98 13.24 5.69
CA ILE A 182 -16.01 13.64 6.66
C ILE A 182 -15.30 14.33 7.83
N LYS A 183 -15.44 15.64 7.97
CA LYS A 183 -14.86 16.38 9.09
C LYS A 183 -15.62 16.09 10.39
N ILE A 184 -14.88 15.89 11.48
CA ILE A 184 -15.43 15.74 12.83
C ILE A 184 -15.07 16.99 13.62
N GLU A 185 -16.04 17.88 13.81
CA GLU A 185 -15.84 19.18 14.45
C GLU A 185 -15.32 19.06 15.88
N SER A 186 -15.77 18.06 16.65
CA SER A 186 -15.37 17.86 18.05
C SER A 186 -13.89 17.57 18.25
N THR A 187 -13.22 16.94 17.25
CA THR A 187 -11.80 16.54 17.34
C THR A 187 -10.93 17.29 16.36
N GLY A 188 -11.53 18.04 15.42
CA GLY A 188 -10.82 18.65 14.29
C GLY A 188 -10.20 17.66 13.33
N GLY A 189 -10.55 16.38 13.43
CA GLY A 189 -10.08 15.32 12.56
C GLY A 189 -11.04 15.04 11.41
N SER A 190 -10.69 14.03 10.60
CA SER A 190 -11.48 13.64 9.44
C SER A 190 -11.56 12.12 9.33
N VAL A 191 -12.73 11.62 8.94
CA VAL A 191 -12.94 10.23 8.56
C VAL A 191 -12.83 10.10 7.06
N ILE A 192 -12.02 9.14 6.63
CA ILE A 192 -11.86 8.72 5.25
C ILE A 192 -12.38 7.31 5.08
N TRP A 193 -12.91 7.00 3.91
CA TRP A 193 -13.33 5.65 3.59
C TRP A 193 -13.36 5.43 2.08
N GLY A 194 -13.32 4.18 1.68
CA GLY A 194 -13.46 3.77 0.29
C GLY A 194 -13.78 2.29 0.20
N VAL A 195 -14.47 1.90 -0.87
CA VAL A 195 -14.82 0.51 -1.14
C VAL A 195 -14.62 0.19 -2.61
N GLY A 196 -14.35 -1.05 -2.92
CA GLY A 196 -14.22 -1.47 -4.30
C GLY A 196 -13.63 -2.86 -4.48
N PRO A 197 -13.35 -3.25 -5.72
CA PRO A 197 -12.75 -4.55 -6.03
C PRO A 197 -11.26 -4.58 -5.74
N THR A 198 -10.77 -5.80 -5.46
CA THR A 198 -9.35 -6.14 -5.49
C THR A 198 -9.15 -7.35 -6.38
N SER A 199 -8.00 -7.42 -7.05
CA SER A 199 -7.62 -8.50 -7.96
C SER A 199 -6.17 -8.92 -7.71
N MET A 200 -5.90 -10.20 -7.86
CA MET A 200 -4.55 -10.75 -7.83
C MET A 200 -4.31 -11.51 -9.14
N PHE A 201 -3.22 -11.15 -9.83
CA PHE A 201 -2.86 -11.69 -11.13
C PHE A 201 -1.70 -12.67 -10.99
N PRO A 202 -1.76 -13.86 -11.61
CA PRO A 202 -0.71 -14.88 -11.52
C PRO A 202 0.51 -14.50 -12.37
N THR A 203 1.24 -13.45 -11.95
CA THR A 203 2.37 -12.86 -12.66
C THR A 203 3.73 -13.23 -12.07
N ALA A 204 3.74 -14.12 -11.08
CA ALA A 204 4.97 -14.54 -10.42
C ALA A 204 5.98 -15.14 -11.41
N SER A 205 7.25 -14.74 -11.28
CA SER A 205 8.35 -15.23 -12.14
C SER A 205 8.76 -16.66 -11.84
N GLN A 206 8.39 -17.19 -10.68
CA GLN A 206 8.66 -18.56 -10.24
C GLN A 206 7.43 -19.11 -9.53
N ASP A 207 7.15 -20.40 -9.73
CA ASP A 207 5.97 -21.06 -9.15
C ASP A 207 5.86 -20.95 -7.63
N VAL A 208 6.99 -20.94 -6.91
CA VAL A 208 7.02 -20.82 -5.45
C VAL A 208 6.77 -19.41 -4.95
N LEU A 209 6.78 -18.39 -5.82
CA LEU A 209 6.61 -16.99 -5.49
C LEU A 209 5.18 -16.47 -5.71
N GLY A 210 4.29 -17.29 -6.26
CA GLY A 210 2.91 -16.90 -6.57
C GLY A 210 1.89 -18.00 -6.39
N THR A 211 0.63 -17.62 -6.50
CA THR A 211 -0.52 -18.52 -6.33
C THR A 211 -0.80 -19.36 -7.59
N GLY A 212 -0.43 -18.85 -8.78
CA GLY A 212 -0.81 -19.43 -10.07
C GLY A 212 -2.31 -19.32 -10.37
N LYS A 213 -3.03 -18.49 -9.60
CA LYS A 213 -4.47 -18.26 -9.70
C LYS A 213 -4.78 -16.80 -9.95
N PHE A 214 -5.69 -16.53 -10.87
CA PHE A 214 -6.36 -15.24 -10.95
C PHE A 214 -7.45 -15.18 -9.89
N SER A 215 -7.40 -14.15 -9.06
CA SER A 215 -8.33 -14.02 -7.93
C SER A 215 -8.95 -12.64 -7.91
N LEU A 216 -10.22 -12.60 -7.51
CA LEU A 216 -11.03 -11.39 -7.37
C LEU A 216 -11.69 -11.36 -6.00
N GLY A 217 -12.00 -10.17 -5.52
CA GLY A 217 -12.76 -10.02 -4.30
C GLY A 217 -13.02 -8.57 -3.92
N PRO A 218 -13.68 -8.34 -2.80
CA PRO A 218 -13.95 -7.01 -2.26
C PRO A 218 -12.76 -6.48 -1.48
N SER A 219 -12.68 -5.15 -1.44
CA SER A 219 -11.80 -4.41 -0.56
C SER A 219 -12.51 -3.19 0.01
N ALA A 220 -12.12 -2.80 1.20
CA ALA A 220 -12.60 -1.59 1.83
C ALA A 220 -11.47 -0.93 2.63
N VAL A 221 -11.54 0.38 2.79
CA VAL A 221 -10.68 1.12 3.70
C VAL A 221 -11.54 2.05 4.53
N ALA A 222 -11.24 2.16 5.82
CA ALA A 222 -11.81 3.16 6.70
C ALA A 222 -10.72 3.64 7.65
N GLY A 223 -10.66 4.95 7.89
CA GLY A 223 -9.66 5.51 8.77
C GLY A 223 -10.05 6.86 9.34
N TYR A 224 -9.46 7.17 10.47
CA TYR A 224 -9.51 8.46 11.12
C TYR A 224 -8.15 9.16 10.99
N LEU A 225 -8.18 10.37 10.48
CA LEU A 225 -7.02 11.26 10.34
C LEU A 225 -7.19 12.41 11.31
N GLY A 226 -6.63 12.28 12.50
CA GLY A 226 -6.60 13.32 13.51
C GLY A 226 -5.33 14.15 13.45
N ARG A 227 -5.20 15.12 14.35
CA ARG A 227 -3.99 15.94 14.50
C ARG A 227 -2.82 15.12 15.06
N GLU A 228 -3.09 14.37 16.12
CA GLU A 228 -2.10 13.57 16.85
C GLU A 228 -2.21 12.07 16.52
N TRP A 229 -3.40 11.57 16.23
CA TRP A 229 -3.66 10.16 16.01
C TRP A 229 -4.21 9.90 14.61
N LEU A 230 -3.63 8.90 13.96
CA LEU A 230 -4.10 8.36 12.69
C LEU A 230 -4.28 6.86 12.88
N PHE A 231 -5.46 6.36 12.58
CA PHE A 231 -5.71 4.93 12.64
C PHE A 231 -6.76 4.52 11.61
N GLY A 232 -6.69 3.27 11.23
CA GLY A 232 -7.63 2.73 10.27
C GLY A 232 -7.40 1.26 9.97
N ILE A 233 -8.26 0.75 9.09
CA ILE A 233 -8.29 -0.64 8.68
C ILE A 233 -8.50 -0.73 7.17
N PHE A 234 -7.83 -1.69 6.55
CA PHE A 234 -7.91 -1.97 5.12
C PHE A 234 -8.06 -3.48 4.88
N PRO A 235 -9.28 -4.04 5.02
CA PRO A 235 -9.59 -5.42 4.69
C PRO A 235 -9.66 -5.63 3.18
N GLN A 236 -9.15 -6.76 2.75
CA GLN A 236 -9.19 -7.27 1.39
C GLN A 236 -9.47 -8.76 1.43
N HIS A 237 -10.23 -9.28 0.49
CA HIS A 237 -10.48 -10.70 0.37
C HIS A 237 -10.38 -11.13 -1.09
N TRP A 238 -9.83 -12.33 -1.35
CA TRP A 238 -9.68 -12.89 -2.68
C TRP A 238 -10.20 -14.31 -2.74
N TRP A 239 -10.99 -14.58 -3.77
CA TRP A 239 -11.34 -15.93 -4.20
C TRP A 239 -10.73 -16.18 -5.57
N SER A 240 -10.15 -17.36 -5.79
CA SER A 240 -9.71 -17.75 -7.13
C SER A 240 -10.91 -17.92 -8.04
N VAL A 241 -10.85 -17.27 -9.22
CA VAL A 241 -11.88 -17.35 -10.26
C VAL A 241 -11.33 -17.93 -11.56
N GLY A 242 -10.02 -18.19 -11.63
CA GLY A 242 -9.36 -18.78 -12.78
C GLY A 242 -7.89 -19.10 -12.49
N GLY A 243 -7.19 -19.61 -13.50
CA GLY A 243 -5.78 -19.98 -13.40
C GLY A 243 -5.56 -21.47 -13.55
N THR A 244 -4.37 -21.97 -13.16
CA THR A 244 -4.02 -23.38 -13.35
C THR A 244 -4.79 -24.30 -12.39
N SER A 245 -5.39 -25.35 -12.93
CA SER A 245 -6.10 -26.38 -12.13
C SER A 245 -5.17 -27.20 -11.22
N LYS A 246 -3.85 -27.15 -11.48
CA LYS A 246 -2.86 -27.85 -10.65
C LYS A 246 -2.53 -27.15 -9.34
N ARG A 247 -3.05 -25.95 -9.11
CA ARG A 247 -2.80 -25.17 -7.89
C ARG A 247 -4.05 -25.15 -7.01
N ALA A 248 -3.83 -25.12 -5.71
CA ALA A 248 -4.91 -24.98 -4.75
C ALA A 248 -5.69 -23.67 -4.98
N ASP A 249 -6.99 -23.72 -4.72
CA ASP A 249 -7.81 -22.53 -4.81
C ASP A 249 -7.43 -21.52 -3.72
N VAL A 250 -7.48 -20.24 -4.10
CA VAL A 250 -7.24 -19.12 -3.20
C VAL A 250 -8.57 -18.77 -2.52
N ASN A 251 -8.53 -18.70 -1.20
CA ASN A 251 -9.56 -18.14 -0.34
C ASN A 251 -8.82 -17.45 0.80
N LEU A 252 -8.47 -16.18 0.58
CA LEU A 252 -7.53 -15.45 1.42
C LEU A 252 -8.13 -14.12 1.86
N THR A 253 -8.12 -13.88 3.17
CA THR A 253 -8.41 -12.57 3.75
C THR A 253 -7.10 -11.93 4.22
N ASN A 254 -6.93 -10.67 3.89
CA ASN A 254 -5.83 -9.83 4.35
C ASN A 254 -6.42 -8.60 5.03
N ILE A 255 -6.06 -8.37 6.26
CA ILE A 255 -6.51 -7.21 7.03
C ILE A 255 -5.27 -6.42 7.43
N GLN A 256 -5.05 -5.30 6.77
CA GLN A 256 -4.05 -4.33 7.18
C GLN A 256 -4.72 -3.33 8.11
N TYR A 257 -4.17 -3.09 9.29
CA TYR A 257 -4.57 -1.98 10.15
C TYR A 257 -3.37 -1.09 10.41
N PHE A 258 -3.61 0.19 10.62
CA PHE A 258 -2.56 1.14 10.92
C PHE A 258 -2.95 2.00 12.12
N LEU A 259 -1.94 2.30 12.93
CA LEU A 259 -2.06 3.17 14.09
C LEU A 259 -0.77 3.98 14.18
N TYR A 260 -0.89 5.29 14.04
CA TYR A 260 0.23 6.22 14.13
C TYR A 260 -0.06 7.35 15.10
N TYR A 261 0.95 7.73 15.83
CA TYR A 261 0.97 8.90 16.70
C TYR A 261 1.89 9.95 16.10
N VAL A 262 1.39 11.18 15.98
CA VAL A 262 2.14 12.36 15.57
C VAL A 262 2.44 13.15 16.83
N PRO A 263 3.70 13.27 17.28
CA PRO A 263 4.04 13.97 18.50
C PRO A 263 3.66 15.44 18.44
N PRO A 264 3.06 16.03 19.51
CA PRO A 264 2.60 17.43 19.52
C PRO A 264 3.75 18.46 19.44
N TRP A 265 4.99 18.05 19.75
CA TRP A 265 6.18 18.88 19.59
C TRP A 265 6.62 19.01 18.13
N ASP A 266 6.12 18.14 17.23
CA ASP A 266 6.43 18.17 15.81
C ASP A 266 5.42 19.03 15.04
N SER A 267 5.63 20.35 15.06
CA SER A 267 4.76 21.31 14.37
C SER A 267 4.68 21.11 12.85
N LYS A 268 5.67 20.41 12.26
CA LYS A 268 5.76 20.13 10.82
C LYS A 268 5.16 18.76 10.44
N ALA A 269 4.71 17.99 11.41
CA ALA A 269 4.17 16.64 11.26
C ALA A 269 5.11 15.68 10.44
N GLN A 270 6.41 15.79 10.66
CA GLN A 270 7.43 14.99 9.97
C GLN A 270 7.63 13.62 10.62
N TRP A 271 7.34 13.52 11.94
CA TRP A 271 7.49 12.28 12.70
C TRP A 271 6.16 11.56 12.86
N ARG A 272 6.21 10.27 12.66
CA ARG A 272 5.09 9.35 12.93
C ARG A 272 5.64 8.13 13.63
N ILE A 273 5.10 7.85 14.79
CA ILE A 273 5.47 6.68 15.58
C ILE A 273 4.27 5.74 15.59
N GLY A 274 4.43 4.54 15.09
CA GLY A 274 3.30 3.62 15.03
C GLY A 274 3.60 2.31 14.34
N MET A 275 2.53 1.61 13.98
CA MET A 275 2.60 0.31 13.33
C MET A 275 1.53 0.18 12.25
N SER A 276 1.82 -0.67 11.26
CA SER A 276 0.88 -1.03 10.19
C SER A 276 0.99 -2.53 9.87
N PRO A 277 0.64 -3.41 10.81
CA PRO A 277 0.70 -4.83 10.59
C PRO A 277 -0.40 -5.32 9.65
N THR A 278 -0.18 -6.51 9.12
CA THR A 278 -1.10 -7.25 8.25
C THR A 278 -1.37 -8.62 8.86
N ILE A 279 -2.62 -9.03 8.89
CA ILE A 279 -3.11 -10.32 9.39
C ILE A 279 -3.79 -11.08 8.26
#